data_6bb941ea24cb6e6bd9e58821c4cce741
#
_entry.id   6bb941ea24cb6e6bd9e58821c4cce741
#
_cell.length_a   1.000
_cell.length_b   1.000
_cell.length_c   1.000
_cell.angle_alpha   90.00
_cell.angle_beta   90.00
_cell.angle_gamma   90.00
#
_symmetry.space_group_name_H-M   'P 1'
#
loop_
_entity.id
_entity.type
_entity.pdbx_description
1 polymer ?
#
loop_
_entity_poly.entity_id
_entity_poly.type
_entity_poly.pdbx_seq_one_letter_code
_entity_poly.pdbx_strand_id
1 'polypeptide(L)'
;AKFRLMAEPFIGRSNDGYYQSLAEFVKRRLGQEFLDYAINPFVAGVYAGRPEDLSVKSAFPKLYALEEKYGGLIIGTVRSIRERKKRAEVAKQSAKMLSFKSGMIALPKAIEKYFGSNILLSSEVISVDKSGNGFLVSYQQNGTTKIDCDAVLSTIPSYTASGIFTKYDKEFKTHADAIYYPPVLVYYLVYDRKNIKQELDGFGFLIPAKENKSFLGALWSSVIFSDRTD
;
A
#
# COMPACT_ATOMS: atom_id res chain seq x y z
N ALA A 1 21.54 17.13 -3.49
CA ALA A 1 20.10 17.32 -3.20
C ALA A 1 19.70 18.79 -3.14
N LYS A 2 20.32 19.64 -2.30
CA LYS A 2 19.86 21.03 -2.02
C LYS A 2 19.72 21.88 -3.29
N PHE A 3 20.75 21.93 -4.17
CA PHE A 3 20.69 22.69 -5.43
C PHE A 3 19.60 22.18 -6.38
N ARG A 4 19.37 20.88 -6.41
CA ARG A 4 18.31 20.29 -7.26
C ARG A 4 16.91 20.69 -6.78
N LEU A 5 16.69 20.71 -5.46
CA LEU A 5 15.45 21.20 -4.88
C LEU A 5 15.18 22.67 -5.23
N MET A 6 16.20 23.53 -5.19
CA MET A 6 16.07 24.93 -5.59
C MET A 6 15.74 25.10 -7.08
N ALA A 7 16.22 24.19 -7.93
CA ALA A 7 15.95 24.20 -9.37
C ALA A 7 14.60 23.54 -9.73
N GLU A 8 13.93 22.84 -8.80
CA GLU A 8 12.70 22.11 -9.08
C GLU A 8 11.58 22.96 -9.72
N PRO A 9 11.33 24.19 -9.32
CA PRO A 9 10.29 25.02 -9.94
C PRO A 9 10.49 25.31 -11.44
N PHE A 10 11.72 25.18 -11.93
CA PHE A 10 12.08 25.44 -13.33
C PHE A 10 12.08 24.16 -14.19
N ILE A 11 11.79 23.00 -13.60
CA ILE A 11 11.74 21.75 -14.31
C ILE A 11 10.39 21.58 -15.00
N GLY A 12 10.40 21.36 -16.31
CA GLY A 12 9.20 21.16 -17.12
C GLY A 12 8.37 19.93 -16.67
N ARG A 13 7.11 19.91 -17.05
CA ARG A 13 6.23 18.74 -16.88
C ARG A 13 6.74 17.60 -17.75
N SER A 14 6.48 16.36 -17.31
CA SER A 14 6.65 15.18 -18.16
C SER A 14 5.46 15.05 -19.11
N ASN A 15 5.74 14.58 -20.32
CA ASN A 15 4.71 14.20 -21.29
C ASN A 15 4.30 12.72 -21.15
N ASP A 16 5.02 11.95 -20.35
CA ASP A 16 4.84 10.49 -20.20
C ASP A 16 3.61 10.15 -19.32
N GLY A 17 3.12 11.14 -18.59
CA GLY A 17 1.84 11.05 -17.89
C GLY A 17 1.69 9.82 -17.00
N TYR A 18 0.80 8.94 -17.39
CA TYR A 18 0.44 7.74 -16.62
C TYR A 18 1.56 6.71 -16.51
N TYR A 19 2.38 6.58 -17.54
CA TYR A 19 3.40 5.52 -17.62
C TYR A 19 4.70 5.85 -16.86
N GLN A 20 4.87 7.08 -16.38
CA GLN A 20 6.07 7.46 -15.65
C GLN A 20 6.15 6.73 -14.30
N SER A 21 7.29 6.06 -14.05
CA SER A 21 7.55 5.47 -12.75
C SER A 21 7.80 6.54 -11.69
N LEU A 22 7.64 6.17 -10.42
CA LEU A 22 7.97 7.04 -9.30
C LEU A 22 9.46 7.40 -9.30
N ALA A 23 10.34 6.45 -9.69
CA ALA A 23 11.78 6.69 -9.78
C ALA A 23 12.12 7.76 -10.82
N GLU A 24 11.57 7.64 -12.02
CA GLU A 24 11.76 8.62 -13.09
C GLU A 24 11.23 10.01 -12.69
N PHE A 25 10.04 10.05 -12.11
CA PHE A 25 9.43 11.28 -11.63
C PHE A 25 10.31 11.98 -10.59
N VAL A 26 10.74 11.24 -9.55
CA VAL A 26 11.55 11.78 -8.46
C VAL A 26 12.94 12.17 -8.94
N LYS A 27 13.58 11.34 -9.76
CA LYS A 27 14.91 11.63 -10.33
C LYS A 27 14.88 12.91 -11.17
N ARG A 28 13.85 13.09 -11.99
CA ARG A 28 13.66 14.28 -12.80
C ARG A 28 13.42 15.51 -11.94
N ARG A 29 12.56 15.44 -10.95
CA ARG A 29 12.15 16.57 -10.10
C ARG A 29 13.14 16.90 -8.99
N LEU A 30 13.50 15.91 -8.21
CA LEU A 30 14.23 16.07 -6.94
C LEU A 30 15.68 15.57 -7.00
N GLY A 31 16.01 14.78 -8.03
CA GLY A 31 17.35 14.25 -8.26
C GLY A 31 17.59 12.87 -7.65
N GLN A 32 18.71 12.25 -8.06
CA GLN A 32 19.05 10.88 -7.71
C GLN A 32 19.25 10.67 -6.21
N GLU A 33 19.91 11.61 -5.54
CA GLU A 33 20.19 11.51 -4.09
C GLU A 33 18.88 11.46 -3.27
N PHE A 34 17.87 12.24 -3.66
CA PHE A 34 16.57 12.20 -3.00
C PHE A 34 15.83 10.89 -3.27
N LEU A 35 15.94 10.34 -4.47
CA LEU A 35 15.42 9.03 -4.80
C LEU A 35 16.06 7.95 -3.91
N ASP A 36 17.39 7.95 -3.81
CA ASP A 36 18.15 6.89 -3.14
C ASP A 36 17.93 6.87 -1.61
N TYR A 37 17.92 8.04 -0.98
CA TYR A 37 17.93 8.14 0.49
C TYR A 37 16.58 8.52 1.13
N ALA A 38 15.61 8.96 0.36
CA ALA A 38 14.30 9.30 0.88
C ALA A 38 13.20 8.41 0.29
N ILE A 39 13.09 8.36 -1.03
CA ILE A 39 11.95 7.66 -1.67
C ILE A 39 12.16 6.15 -1.69
N ASN A 40 13.36 5.68 -2.01
CA ASN A 40 13.64 4.25 -2.06
C ASN A 40 13.35 3.55 -0.70
N PRO A 41 13.92 3.99 0.44
CA PRO A 41 13.60 3.35 1.71
C PRO A 41 12.14 3.50 2.10
N PHE A 42 11.50 4.64 1.80
CA PHE A 42 10.08 4.83 2.07
C PHE A 42 9.21 3.84 1.27
N VAL A 43 9.47 3.69 -0.03
CA VAL A 43 8.74 2.76 -0.89
C VAL A 43 8.97 1.31 -0.46
N ALA A 44 10.21 0.94 -0.17
CA ALA A 44 10.56 -0.38 0.31
C ALA A 44 9.83 -0.71 1.63
N GLY A 45 9.79 0.24 2.57
CA GLY A 45 9.15 0.04 3.87
C GLY A 45 7.61 0.02 3.84
N VAL A 46 6.97 0.76 2.92
CA VAL A 46 5.50 0.89 2.86
C VAL A 46 4.87 -0.06 1.84
N TYR A 47 5.53 -0.25 0.69
CA TYR A 47 4.98 -1.04 -0.42
C TYR A 47 5.72 -2.36 -0.64
N ALA A 48 6.82 -2.60 0.09
CA ALA A 48 7.76 -3.71 -0.15
C ALA A 48 8.21 -3.80 -1.63
N GLY A 49 8.17 -2.69 -2.36
CA GLY A 49 8.41 -2.59 -3.78
C GLY A 49 9.62 -1.70 -4.11
N ARG A 50 9.80 -1.46 -5.40
CA ARG A 50 10.82 -0.55 -5.90
C ARG A 50 10.16 0.66 -6.57
N PRO A 51 10.72 1.86 -6.44
CA PRO A 51 10.18 3.07 -7.08
C PRO A 51 10.11 2.97 -8.62
N GLU A 52 10.94 2.12 -9.22
CA GLU A 52 10.98 1.86 -10.66
C GLU A 52 9.73 1.14 -11.15
N ASP A 53 9.14 0.31 -10.31
CA ASP A 53 8.00 -0.55 -10.65
C ASP A 53 6.63 0.10 -10.31
N LEU A 54 6.65 1.27 -9.67
CA LEU A 54 5.43 1.97 -9.26
C LEU A 54 5.09 3.14 -10.19
N SER A 55 3.90 3.15 -10.76
CA SER A 55 3.38 4.35 -11.43
C SER A 55 3.17 5.49 -10.44
N VAL A 56 3.79 6.65 -10.68
CA VAL A 56 3.63 7.82 -9.81
C VAL A 56 2.17 8.27 -9.72
N LYS A 57 1.43 8.20 -10.82
CA LYS A 57 0.03 8.60 -10.88
C LYS A 57 -0.86 7.69 -10.02
N SER A 58 -0.62 6.38 -10.07
CA SER A 58 -1.41 5.39 -9.32
C SER A 58 -1.01 5.29 -7.86
N ALA A 59 0.29 5.22 -7.55
CA ALA A 59 0.77 5.04 -6.18
C ALA A 59 0.79 6.35 -5.37
N PHE A 60 1.06 7.49 -6.04
CA PHE A 60 1.18 8.79 -5.40
C PHE A 60 0.35 9.87 -6.11
N PRO A 61 -0.98 9.70 -6.27
CA PRO A 61 -1.83 10.59 -7.06
C PRO A 61 -1.80 12.04 -6.58
N LYS A 62 -1.60 12.28 -5.29
CA LYS A 62 -1.47 13.64 -4.75
C LYS A 62 -0.16 14.31 -5.18
N LEU A 63 0.93 13.56 -5.23
CA LEU A 63 2.22 14.07 -5.68
C LEU A 63 2.16 14.39 -7.18
N TYR A 64 1.60 13.46 -7.96
CA TYR A 64 1.39 13.66 -9.39
C TYR A 64 0.50 14.87 -9.69
N ALA A 65 -0.59 15.06 -8.97
CA ALA A 65 -1.50 16.18 -9.13
C ALA A 65 -0.85 17.57 -8.85
N LEU A 66 0.20 17.63 -8.02
CA LEU A 66 0.94 18.88 -7.82
C LEU A 66 1.65 19.31 -9.12
N GLU A 67 2.26 18.37 -9.83
CA GLU A 67 2.86 18.67 -11.14
C GLU A 67 1.77 18.97 -12.18
N GLU A 68 0.74 18.13 -12.26
CA GLU A 68 -0.33 18.27 -13.23
C GLU A 68 -1.06 19.61 -13.12
N LYS A 69 -1.42 20.02 -11.91
CA LYS A 69 -2.21 21.22 -11.67
C LYS A 69 -1.37 22.51 -11.62
N TYR A 70 -0.18 22.43 -11.03
CA TYR A 70 0.61 23.64 -10.72
C TYR A 70 1.96 23.71 -11.45
N GLY A 71 2.34 22.66 -12.18
CA GLY A 71 3.58 22.61 -12.94
C GLY A 71 4.81 22.16 -12.15
N GLY A 72 4.72 22.00 -10.83
CA GLY A 72 5.84 21.58 -9.98
C GLY A 72 5.43 21.23 -8.57
N LEU A 73 6.33 20.57 -7.85
CA LEU A 73 6.07 20.09 -6.49
C LEU A 73 6.11 21.23 -5.47
N ILE A 74 7.14 22.06 -5.51
CA ILE A 74 7.33 23.17 -4.56
C ILE A 74 6.24 24.23 -4.76
N ILE A 75 6.06 24.69 -5.99
CA ILE A 75 5.02 25.67 -6.33
C ILE A 75 3.65 25.08 -6.03
N GLY A 76 3.42 23.81 -6.40
CA GLY A 76 2.17 23.12 -6.15
C GLY A 76 1.84 22.98 -4.66
N THR A 77 2.83 22.67 -3.84
CA THR A 77 2.65 22.58 -2.39
C THR A 77 2.24 23.93 -1.81
N VAL A 78 2.97 24.99 -2.14
CA VAL A 78 2.65 26.37 -1.64
C VAL A 78 1.25 26.80 -2.08
N ARG A 79 0.92 26.62 -3.38
CA ARG A 79 -0.40 26.99 -3.91
C ARG A 79 -1.53 26.16 -3.31
N SER A 80 -1.33 24.84 -3.19
CA SER A 80 -2.33 23.95 -2.62
C SER A 80 -2.62 24.24 -1.14
N ILE A 81 -1.61 24.65 -0.36
CA ILE A 81 -1.79 25.10 1.03
C ILE A 81 -2.62 26.39 1.07
N ARG A 82 -2.32 27.36 0.21
CA ARG A 82 -3.08 28.62 0.13
C ARG A 82 -4.54 28.38 -0.27
N GLU A 83 -4.80 27.51 -1.26
CA GLU A 83 -6.16 27.15 -1.68
C GLU A 83 -6.94 26.46 -0.56
N ARG A 84 -6.31 25.50 0.17
CA ARG A 84 -6.93 24.82 1.31
C ARG A 84 -7.28 25.80 2.44
N LYS A 85 -6.39 26.72 2.76
CA LYS A 85 -6.67 27.79 3.75
C LYS A 85 -7.87 28.64 3.36
N LYS A 86 -8.01 28.99 2.06
CA LYS A 86 -9.17 29.75 1.56
C LYS A 86 -10.49 28.98 1.67
N ARG A 87 -10.46 27.63 1.58
CA ARG A 87 -11.66 26.78 1.70
C ARG A 87 -11.97 26.35 3.12
N ALA A 88 -11.24 26.83 4.13
CA ALA A 88 -11.34 26.39 5.52
C ALA A 88 -11.23 24.86 5.73
N GLU A 89 -10.58 24.17 4.80
CA GLU A 89 -10.37 22.73 4.88
C GLU A 89 -9.31 22.42 5.95
N VAL A 90 -9.67 21.59 6.92
CA VAL A 90 -8.72 21.10 7.93
C VAL A 90 -7.69 20.20 7.24
N ALA A 91 -6.42 20.48 7.48
CA ALA A 91 -5.34 19.66 6.92
C ALA A 91 -5.43 18.23 7.47
N LYS A 92 -5.54 17.24 6.55
CA LYS A 92 -5.51 15.81 6.91
C LYS A 92 -4.17 15.35 7.54
N GLN A 93 -3.19 16.22 7.66
CA GLN A 93 -1.89 15.97 8.29
C GLN A 93 -1.94 15.77 9.81
N SER A 94 -3.10 16.05 10.44
CA SER A 94 -3.33 15.76 11.86
C SER A 94 -3.98 14.39 12.12
N ALA A 95 -4.06 13.53 11.11
CA ALA A 95 -4.58 12.17 11.28
C ALA A 95 -3.69 11.40 12.27
N LYS A 96 -4.29 10.98 13.39
CA LYS A 96 -3.63 10.13 14.37
C LYS A 96 -3.56 8.70 13.85
N MET A 97 -2.44 8.01 14.10
CA MET A 97 -2.40 6.56 13.98
C MET A 97 -3.27 5.95 15.08
N LEU A 98 -4.15 5.05 14.69
CA LEU A 98 -5.04 4.36 15.59
C LEU A 98 -4.86 2.86 15.44
N SER A 99 -5.00 2.14 16.53
CA SER A 99 -5.07 0.70 16.56
C SER A 99 -6.08 0.27 17.62
N PHE A 100 -6.45 -1.00 17.61
CA PHE A 100 -7.31 -1.57 18.66
C PHE A 100 -6.45 -2.03 19.84
N LYS A 101 -6.97 -1.96 21.07
CA LYS A 101 -6.26 -2.43 22.27
C LYS A 101 -5.82 -3.89 22.16
N SER A 102 -6.66 -4.76 21.60
CA SER A 102 -6.37 -6.18 21.35
C SER A 102 -5.69 -6.47 20.00
N GLY A 103 -5.13 -5.44 19.35
CA GLY A 103 -4.49 -5.60 18.04
C GLY A 103 -5.47 -5.57 16.88
N MET A 104 -4.93 -5.61 15.66
CA MET A 104 -5.72 -5.49 14.42
C MET A 104 -6.72 -6.65 14.23
N ILE A 105 -6.53 -7.77 14.92
CA ILE A 105 -7.47 -8.91 14.91
C ILE A 105 -8.86 -8.52 15.45
N ALA A 106 -8.97 -7.44 16.20
CA ALA A 106 -10.25 -6.96 16.73
C ALA A 106 -11.27 -6.67 15.63
N LEU A 107 -10.81 -6.13 14.49
CA LEU A 107 -11.69 -5.80 13.36
C LEU A 107 -12.25 -7.07 12.68
N PRO A 108 -11.44 -8.05 12.25
CA PRO A 108 -11.98 -9.31 11.73
C PRO A 108 -12.91 -10.03 12.70
N LYS A 109 -12.57 -10.07 14.01
CA LYS A 109 -13.47 -10.67 15.03
C LYS A 109 -14.79 -9.95 15.20
N ALA A 110 -14.81 -8.63 15.07
CA ALA A 110 -16.06 -7.86 15.12
C ALA A 110 -16.94 -8.14 13.89
N ILE A 111 -16.33 -8.27 12.71
CA ILE A 111 -17.02 -8.65 11.47
C ILE A 111 -17.58 -10.07 11.59
N GLU A 112 -16.78 -11.02 12.06
CA GLU A 112 -17.21 -12.40 12.31
C GLU A 112 -18.40 -12.45 13.26
N LYS A 113 -18.33 -11.72 14.38
CA LYS A 113 -19.44 -11.63 15.34
C LYS A 113 -20.70 -11.04 14.72
N TYR A 114 -20.58 -10.06 13.84
CA TYR A 114 -21.72 -9.40 13.21
C TYR A 114 -22.42 -10.31 12.18
N PHE A 115 -21.63 -10.99 11.33
CA PHE A 115 -22.18 -11.83 10.26
C PHE A 115 -22.46 -13.28 10.68
N GLY A 116 -21.81 -13.77 11.75
CA GLY A 116 -22.05 -15.08 12.33
C GLY A 116 -21.98 -16.22 11.31
N SER A 117 -23.04 -17.01 11.19
CA SER A 117 -23.13 -18.16 10.28
C SER A 117 -23.09 -17.81 8.78
N ASN A 118 -23.16 -16.53 8.43
CA ASN A 118 -23.01 -16.10 7.03
C ASN A 118 -21.54 -16.07 6.58
N ILE A 119 -20.58 -16.30 7.49
CA ILE A 119 -19.17 -16.47 7.17
C ILE A 119 -18.84 -17.95 7.14
N LEU A 120 -18.42 -18.42 5.99
CA LEU A 120 -17.98 -19.80 5.79
C LEU A 120 -16.46 -19.84 5.81
N LEU A 121 -15.87 -20.25 6.92
CA LEU A 121 -14.43 -20.45 7.06
C LEU A 121 -14.00 -21.79 6.45
N SER A 122 -12.71 -21.90 6.08
CA SER A 122 -12.15 -23.10 5.45
C SER A 122 -12.92 -23.55 4.21
N SER A 123 -13.41 -22.58 3.43
CA SER A 123 -14.25 -22.79 2.25
C SER A 123 -13.55 -22.22 1.02
N GLU A 124 -12.74 -23.06 0.37
CA GLU A 124 -12.00 -22.66 -0.82
C GLU A 124 -12.94 -22.61 -2.05
N VAL A 125 -13.06 -21.44 -2.67
CA VAL A 125 -13.85 -21.28 -3.89
C VAL A 125 -13.10 -21.90 -5.07
N ILE A 126 -13.74 -22.90 -5.71
CA ILE A 126 -13.17 -23.65 -6.83
C ILE A 126 -13.63 -23.07 -8.17
N SER A 127 -14.89 -22.64 -8.27
CA SER A 127 -15.43 -22.05 -9.48
C SER A 127 -16.57 -21.07 -9.18
N VAL A 128 -16.73 -20.15 -10.11
CA VAL A 128 -17.89 -19.26 -10.18
C VAL A 128 -18.46 -19.42 -11.59
N ASP A 129 -19.69 -19.92 -11.73
CA ASP A 129 -20.35 -20.17 -12.99
C ASP A 129 -21.57 -19.27 -13.16
N LYS A 130 -21.91 -18.86 -14.38
CA LYS A 130 -23.18 -18.18 -14.64
C LYS A 130 -24.33 -19.15 -14.46
N SER A 131 -25.39 -18.72 -13.75
CA SER A 131 -26.60 -19.50 -13.48
C SER A 131 -27.82 -18.57 -13.62
N GLY A 132 -28.58 -18.71 -14.70
CA GLY A 132 -29.67 -17.78 -14.97
C GLY A 132 -29.22 -16.31 -15.01
N ASN A 133 -29.83 -15.49 -14.17
CA ASN A 133 -29.46 -14.07 -14.02
C ASN A 133 -28.37 -13.82 -12.96
N GLY A 134 -27.92 -14.87 -12.27
CA GLY A 134 -26.92 -14.82 -11.18
C GLY A 134 -25.73 -15.72 -11.43
N PHE A 135 -25.18 -16.23 -10.34
CA PHE A 135 -23.97 -17.05 -10.32
C PHE A 135 -24.13 -18.25 -9.41
N LEU A 136 -23.53 -19.36 -9.81
CA LEU A 136 -23.34 -20.57 -8.99
C LEU A 136 -21.89 -20.61 -8.53
N VAL A 137 -21.68 -20.43 -7.24
CA VAL A 137 -20.35 -20.53 -6.61
C VAL A 137 -20.14 -21.92 -6.07
N SER A 138 -19.13 -22.62 -6.56
CA SER A 138 -18.71 -23.92 -6.02
C SER A 138 -17.51 -23.74 -5.10
N TYR A 139 -17.57 -24.32 -3.90
CA TYR A 139 -16.48 -24.25 -2.93
C TYR A 139 -16.24 -25.61 -2.25
N GLN A 140 -15.03 -25.82 -1.77
CA GLN A 140 -14.59 -27.03 -1.09
C GLN A 140 -14.63 -26.80 0.43
N GLN A 141 -15.45 -27.61 1.12
CA GLN A 141 -15.50 -27.70 2.58
C GLN A 141 -16.03 -29.10 2.94
N ASN A 142 -15.15 -30.01 3.35
CA ASN A 142 -15.53 -31.41 3.60
C ASN A 142 -16.26 -32.11 2.43
N GLY A 143 -16.06 -31.65 1.21
CA GLY A 143 -16.77 -32.01 -0.01
C GLY A 143 -17.10 -30.76 -0.84
N THR A 144 -17.50 -30.93 -2.09
CA THR A 144 -17.88 -29.82 -2.95
C THR A 144 -19.32 -29.40 -2.68
N THR A 145 -19.50 -28.14 -2.28
CA THR A 145 -20.80 -27.52 -2.05
C THR A 145 -21.03 -26.38 -3.05
N LYS A 146 -22.27 -26.07 -3.35
CA LYS A 146 -22.66 -25.02 -4.31
C LYS A 146 -23.65 -24.04 -3.67
N ILE A 147 -23.50 -22.77 -3.99
CA ILE A 147 -24.40 -21.69 -3.56
C ILE A 147 -24.80 -20.85 -4.78
N ASP A 148 -26.11 -20.62 -4.96
CA ASP A 148 -26.61 -19.64 -5.90
C ASP A 148 -26.58 -18.24 -5.28
N CYS A 149 -26.18 -17.23 -6.08
CA CYS A 149 -26.16 -15.84 -5.66
C CYS A 149 -26.37 -14.89 -6.84
N ASP A 150 -26.87 -13.70 -6.53
CA ASP A 150 -27.14 -12.68 -7.56
C ASP A 150 -25.87 -12.01 -8.07
N ALA A 151 -24.85 -11.88 -7.20
CA ALA A 151 -23.59 -11.22 -7.51
C ALA A 151 -22.42 -11.82 -6.73
N VAL A 152 -21.22 -11.71 -7.28
CA VAL A 152 -19.96 -12.14 -6.64
C VAL A 152 -19.01 -10.95 -6.56
N LEU A 153 -18.52 -10.65 -5.35
CA LEU A 153 -17.43 -9.71 -5.11
C LEU A 153 -16.18 -10.51 -4.71
N SER A 154 -15.17 -10.51 -5.58
CA SER A 154 -13.88 -11.15 -5.31
C SER A 154 -12.90 -10.17 -4.65
N THR A 155 -12.33 -10.55 -3.51
CA THR A 155 -11.29 -9.79 -2.79
C THR A 155 -10.00 -10.59 -2.62
N ILE A 156 -9.88 -11.71 -3.33
CA ILE A 156 -8.67 -12.56 -3.35
C ILE A 156 -7.58 -11.95 -4.23
N PRO A 157 -6.30 -12.33 -4.05
CA PRO A 157 -5.22 -11.88 -4.94
C PRO A 157 -5.51 -12.16 -6.43
N SER A 158 -5.05 -11.27 -7.30
CA SER A 158 -5.35 -11.35 -8.74
C SER A 158 -4.89 -12.66 -9.39
N TYR A 159 -3.73 -13.18 -9.00
CA TYR A 159 -3.22 -14.47 -9.50
C TYR A 159 -4.12 -15.66 -9.11
N THR A 160 -4.75 -15.62 -7.94
CA THR A 160 -5.75 -16.62 -7.54
C THR A 160 -7.06 -16.41 -8.30
N ALA A 161 -7.49 -15.15 -8.44
CA ALA A 161 -8.68 -14.80 -9.21
C ALA A 161 -8.56 -15.21 -10.68
N SER A 162 -7.35 -15.16 -11.26
CA SER A 162 -7.11 -15.55 -12.65
C SER A 162 -7.52 -16.99 -12.93
N GLY A 163 -7.27 -17.90 -11.99
CA GLY A 163 -7.69 -19.31 -12.10
C GLY A 163 -9.22 -19.50 -12.16
N ILE A 164 -9.97 -18.63 -11.49
CA ILE A 164 -11.43 -18.73 -11.39
C ILE A 164 -12.14 -18.01 -12.56
N PHE A 165 -11.65 -16.81 -12.94
CA PHE A 165 -12.38 -15.91 -13.83
C PHE A 165 -11.89 -15.88 -15.26
N THR A 166 -10.78 -16.53 -15.62
CA THR A 166 -10.24 -16.57 -17.00
C THR A 166 -11.26 -17.07 -18.04
N LYS A 167 -12.18 -17.94 -17.66
CA LYS A 167 -13.23 -18.45 -18.54
C LYS A 167 -14.21 -17.38 -19.04
N TYR A 168 -14.29 -16.24 -18.36
CA TYR A 168 -15.14 -15.12 -18.76
C TYR A 168 -14.40 -14.11 -19.65
N ASP A 169 -13.09 -13.99 -19.44
CA ASP A 169 -12.23 -13.10 -20.20
C ASP A 169 -10.81 -13.67 -20.26
N LYS A 170 -10.37 -14.02 -21.46
CA LYS A 170 -9.03 -14.60 -21.70
C LYS A 170 -7.92 -13.58 -21.41
N GLU A 171 -8.15 -12.29 -21.65
CA GLU A 171 -7.18 -11.23 -21.38
C GLU A 171 -7.02 -10.99 -19.88
N PHE A 172 -8.08 -11.26 -19.10
CA PHE A 172 -8.05 -11.14 -17.65
C PHE A 172 -6.87 -11.91 -17.03
N LYS A 173 -6.61 -13.14 -17.50
CA LYS A 173 -5.48 -13.93 -17.00
C LYS A 173 -4.15 -13.19 -17.19
N THR A 174 -3.90 -12.68 -18.39
CA THR A 174 -2.65 -11.98 -18.72
C THR A 174 -2.45 -10.76 -17.81
N HIS A 175 -3.49 -9.97 -17.60
CA HIS A 175 -3.42 -8.78 -16.76
C HIS A 175 -3.34 -9.12 -15.27
N ALA A 176 -4.09 -10.11 -14.80
CA ALA A 176 -4.12 -10.52 -13.40
C ALA A 176 -2.80 -11.17 -12.95
N ASP A 177 -2.21 -12.00 -13.80
CA ASP A 177 -0.92 -12.64 -13.52
C ASP A 177 0.26 -11.66 -13.62
N ALA A 178 0.11 -10.56 -14.36
CA ALA A 178 1.12 -9.50 -14.45
C ALA A 178 1.20 -8.63 -13.19
N ILE A 179 0.23 -8.68 -12.30
CA ILE A 179 0.26 -7.94 -11.04
C ILE A 179 1.17 -8.67 -10.06
N TYR A 180 2.33 -8.08 -9.80
CA TYR A 180 3.29 -8.64 -8.86
C TYR A 180 2.91 -8.31 -7.41
N TYR A 181 2.83 -9.33 -6.57
CA TYR A 181 2.65 -9.22 -5.12
C TYR A 181 3.98 -9.49 -4.43
N PRO A 182 4.70 -8.46 -3.96
CA PRO A 182 5.99 -8.66 -3.32
C PRO A 182 5.82 -9.39 -1.98
N PRO A 183 6.59 -10.46 -1.71
CA PRO A 183 6.58 -11.13 -0.42
C PRO A 183 7.24 -10.23 0.64
N VAL A 184 6.68 -10.22 1.84
CA VAL A 184 7.24 -9.51 3.00
C VAL A 184 7.37 -10.48 4.17
N LEU A 185 8.55 -10.50 4.77
CA LEU A 185 8.81 -11.25 5.98
C LEU A 185 9.00 -10.28 7.15
N VAL A 186 8.24 -10.47 8.22
CA VAL A 186 8.32 -9.67 9.42
C VAL A 186 8.77 -10.54 10.59
N TYR A 187 9.87 -10.17 11.21
CA TYR A 187 10.35 -10.79 12.43
C TYR A 187 9.98 -9.94 13.64
N TYR A 188 9.34 -10.54 14.63
CA TYR A 188 9.12 -9.92 15.94
C TYR A 188 10.23 -10.37 16.87
N LEU A 189 11.01 -9.39 17.35
CA LEU A 189 12.09 -9.60 18.30
C LEU A 189 11.68 -9.00 19.64
N VAL A 190 11.63 -9.82 20.66
CA VAL A 190 11.24 -9.40 22.01
C VAL A 190 12.48 -9.43 22.91
N TYR A 191 12.76 -8.32 23.57
CA TYR A 191 13.88 -8.17 24.48
C TYR A 191 13.43 -7.48 25.77
N ASP A 192 14.00 -7.91 26.90
CA ASP A 192 13.90 -7.14 28.14
C ASP A 192 14.44 -5.71 27.94
N ARG A 193 13.71 -4.70 28.39
CA ARG A 193 14.12 -3.31 28.27
C ARG A 193 15.51 -3.03 28.83
N LYS A 194 15.91 -3.71 29.91
CA LYS A 194 17.25 -3.61 30.53
C LYS A 194 18.40 -3.99 29.60
N ASN A 195 18.14 -4.82 28.59
CA ASN A 195 19.12 -5.27 27.60
C ASN A 195 19.31 -4.28 26.44
N ILE A 196 18.44 -3.28 26.33
CA ILE A 196 18.52 -2.23 25.30
C ILE A 196 19.14 -1.00 25.92
N LYS A 197 20.42 -0.75 25.61
CA LYS A 197 21.19 0.37 26.14
C LYS A 197 20.76 1.72 25.58
N GLN A 198 20.29 1.73 24.34
CA GLN A 198 19.89 2.95 23.66
C GLN A 198 18.44 3.30 23.98
N GLU A 199 18.16 4.58 24.14
CA GLU A 199 16.81 5.08 24.22
C GLU A 199 16.11 4.93 22.87
N LEU A 200 14.89 4.40 22.88
CA LEU A 200 14.06 4.24 21.69
C LEU A 200 13.09 5.42 21.66
N ASP A 201 13.42 6.48 20.92
CA ASP A 201 12.72 7.76 20.91
C ASP A 201 11.91 8.02 19.64
N GLY A 202 11.77 7.03 18.76
CA GLY A 202 11.13 7.20 17.47
C GLY A 202 10.22 6.05 17.05
N PHE A 203 9.77 6.13 15.84
CA PHE A 203 8.95 5.11 15.19
C PHE A 203 9.77 3.87 14.81
N GLY A 204 11.05 4.08 14.49
CA GLY A 204 11.96 3.12 13.92
C GLY A 204 12.83 3.76 12.85
N PHE A 205 13.38 2.95 11.97
CA PHE A 205 14.18 3.42 10.84
C PHE A 205 13.96 2.57 9.60
N LEU A 206 14.19 3.18 8.43
CA LEU A 206 14.21 2.51 7.13
C LEU A 206 15.62 2.55 6.57
N ILE A 207 15.97 1.54 5.79
CA ILE A 207 17.31 1.39 5.22
C ILE A 207 17.24 1.63 3.71
N PRO A 208 18.04 2.57 3.19
CA PRO A 208 18.19 2.73 1.74
C PRO A 208 18.81 1.48 1.10
N ALA A 209 18.34 1.09 -0.07
CA ALA A 209 18.89 -0.06 -0.80
C ALA A 209 20.42 0.04 -1.05
N LYS A 210 20.95 1.26 -1.14
CA LYS A 210 22.40 1.52 -1.25
C LYS A 210 23.22 1.02 -0.08
N GLU A 211 22.65 0.86 1.10
CA GLU A 211 23.35 0.35 2.27
C GLU A 211 23.55 -1.18 2.22
N ASN A 212 22.99 -1.87 1.22
CA ASN A 212 23.14 -3.31 0.98
C ASN A 212 22.92 -4.17 2.21
N LYS A 213 21.92 -3.83 3.04
CA LYS A 213 21.52 -4.63 4.19
C LYS A 213 20.48 -5.67 3.78
N SER A 214 20.40 -6.77 4.52
CA SER A 214 19.47 -7.87 4.28
C SER A 214 18.04 -7.62 4.77
N PHE A 215 17.77 -6.46 5.35
CA PHE A 215 16.45 -6.09 5.87
C PHE A 215 16.12 -4.63 5.52
N LEU A 216 14.83 -4.33 5.46
CA LEU A 216 14.32 -3.02 4.98
C LEU A 216 14.31 -1.95 6.08
N GLY A 217 14.32 -2.34 7.33
CA GLY A 217 14.25 -1.44 8.47
C GLY A 217 13.77 -2.14 9.74
N ALA A 218 13.60 -1.39 10.80
CA ALA A 218 13.04 -1.86 12.06
C ALA A 218 12.02 -0.87 12.59
N LEU A 219 10.94 -1.40 13.19
CA LEU A 219 9.90 -0.64 13.85
C LEU A 219 9.90 -0.95 15.35
N TRP A 220 9.83 0.06 16.17
CA TRP A 220 9.79 -0.09 17.63
C TRP A 220 8.34 -0.09 18.11
N SER A 221 7.69 -1.25 17.95
CA SER A 221 6.25 -1.43 18.19
C SER A 221 5.84 -1.02 19.60
N SER A 222 6.67 -1.28 20.62
CA SER A 222 6.43 -0.89 22.03
C SER A 222 6.47 0.63 22.27
N VAL A 223 7.17 1.39 21.40
CA VAL A 223 7.17 2.87 21.47
C VAL A 223 5.94 3.43 20.78
N ILE A 224 5.51 2.81 19.68
CA ILE A 224 4.34 3.27 18.90
C ILE A 224 3.04 2.99 19.67
N PHE A 225 2.96 1.83 20.31
CA PHE A 225 1.80 1.35 21.05
C PHE A 225 2.26 0.79 22.40
N SER A 226 2.12 1.57 23.47
CA SER A 226 2.58 1.25 24.81
C SER A 226 1.93 0.02 25.44
N ASP A 227 0.79 -0.43 24.91
CA ASP A 227 0.00 -1.58 25.38
C ASP A 227 0.28 -2.88 24.61
N ARG A 228 1.42 -2.96 23.89
CA ARG A 228 1.81 -4.16 23.11
C ARG A 228 2.80 -5.08 23.82
N THR A 229 3.33 -4.64 24.93
CA THR A 229 4.22 -5.44 25.81
C THR A 229 3.77 -5.27 27.23
N ASP A 230 3.75 -6.36 27.99
CA ASP A 230 3.55 -6.36 29.44
C ASP A 230 4.75 -5.73 30.16
#